data_c64a55a62106f4d587dc4d0a1fa39e46
#
_entry.id   c64a55a62106f4d587dc4d0a1fa39e46
#
_cell.length_a   1.000
_cell.length_b   1.000
_cell.length_c   1.000
_cell.angle_alpha   90.00
_cell.angle_beta   90.00
_cell.angle_gamma   90.00
#
_symmetry.space_group_name_H-M   'P 1'
#
loop_
_entity.id
_entity.type
_entity.pdbx_description
1 polymer ?
#
loop_
_entity_poly.entity_id
_entity_poly.type
_entity_poly.pdbx_seq_one_letter_code
_entity_poly.pdbx_strand_id
1 'polypeptide(L)'
;MINGQGLGDISKLKYGLCHMSFNGCEVISVYNALVYLGIPQPINEIALFLERYRVLMGVFGCSPYKLGRALEKFGAHFEKLREVGDSEAFIVSFWTGRRFMSSIHTVFCVRTHGGIKVYNRYNNCPTMQLCRTMEDVIGKKRPIAVYRIIKP
;
A
#
# COMPACT_ATOMS: atom_id res chain seq x y z
N MET A 1 -1.88 -10.34 -7.32
CA MET A 1 -1.92 -9.32 -6.25
C MET A 1 -2.00 -9.98 -4.89
N ILE A 2 -1.38 -9.38 -3.89
CA ILE A 2 -1.28 -9.91 -2.53
C ILE A 2 -2.36 -9.30 -1.65
N ASN A 3 -2.99 -10.14 -0.82
CA ASN A 3 -3.88 -9.78 0.26
C ASN A 3 -3.44 -10.51 1.53
N GLY A 4 -3.73 -9.91 2.69
CA GLY A 4 -3.44 -10.54 3.97
C GLY A 4 -1.95 -10.65 4.24
N GLN A 5 -1.27 -9.53 4.47
CA GLN A 5 0.17 -9.50 4.76
C GLN A 5 0.59 -10.36 5.97
N GLY A 6 -0.34 -10.71 6.84
CA GLY A 6 -0.13 -11.64 7.96
C GLY A 6 -0.21 -13.12 7.58
N LEU A 7 -0.42 -13.45 6.30
CA LEU A 7 -0.66 -14.82 5.84
C LEU A 7 0.52 -15.34 4.99
N GLY A 8 0.69 -16.66 5.01
CA GLY A 8 1.64 -17.38 4.15
C GLY A 8 3.10 -16.98 4.38
N ASP A 9 3.94 -17.27 3.38
CA ASP A 9 5.38 -17.05 3.48
C ASP A 9 5.77 -15.57 3.46
N ILE A 10 4.95 -14.71 2.85
CA ILE A 10 5.16 -13.26 2.86
C ILE A 10 5.20 -12.71 4.27
N SER A 11 4.34 -13.23 5.17
CA SER A 11 4.28 -12.79 6.55
C SER A 11 5.59 -12.96 7.31
N LYS A 12 6.43 -13.93 6.88
CA LYS A 12 7.70 -14.31 7.50
C LYS A 12 8.90 -13.52 6.96
N LEU A 13 8.75 -12.85 5.82
CA LEU A 13 9.83 -12.06 5.25
C LEU A 13 10.19 -10.92 6.20
N LYS A 14 11.48 -10.75 6.43
CA LYS A 14 11.98 -9.62 7.21
C LYS A 14 11.94 -8.34 6.40
N TYR A 15 11.49 -7.27 7.06
CA TYR A 15 11.52 -5.91 6.55
C TYR A 15 11.96 -4.97 7.67
N GLY A 16 13.17 -4.46 7.57
CA GLY A 16 13.80 -3.79 8.70
C GLY A 16 14.00 -4.73 9.88
N LEU A 17 13.63 -4.29 11.07
CA LEU A 17 13.69 -5.08 12.30
C LEU A 17 12.46 -5.97 12.54
N CYS A 18 11.41 -5.81 11.75
CA CYS A 18 10.15 -6.53 11.90
C CYS A 18 9.91 -7.49 10.73
N HIS A 19 8.80 -8.21 10.79
CA HIS A 19 8.31 -9.02 9.68
C HIS A 19 7.31 -8.24 8.84
N MET A 20 7.17 -8.62 7.57
CA MET A 20 6.18 -8.06 6.63
C MET A 20 4.76 -8.10 7.17
N SER A 21 4.42 -9.10 7.99
CA SER A 21 3.12 -9.20 8.67
C SER A 21 2.81 -7.98 9.55
N PHE A 22 3.81 -7.29 10.04
CA PHE A 22 3.64 -6.14 10.92
C PHE A 22 3.72 -4.80 10.17
N ASN A 23 4.71 -4.64 9.30
CA ASN A 23 5.06 -3.35 8.70
C ASN A 23 5.17 -3.35 7.16
N GLY A 24 4.69 -4.38 6.49
CA GLY A 24 4.86 -4.57 5.04
C GLY A 24 3.80 -3.94 4.14
N CYS A 25 2.85 -3.17 4.66
CA CYS A 25 1.74 -2.66 3.87
C CYS A 25 2.19 -1.77 2.69
N GLU A 26 3.21 -0.98 2.85
CA GLU A 26 3.78 -0.14 1.80
C GLU A 26 4.43 -0.98 0.70
N VAL A 27 5.22 -1.99 1.07
CA VAL A 27 5.88 -2.91 0.12
C VAL A 27 4.85 -3.65 -0.71
N ILE A 28 3.81 -4.19 -0.05
CA ILE A 28 2.72 -4.92 -0.71
C ILE A 28 1.91 -4.01 -1.63
N SER A 29 1.67 -2.76 -1.23
CA SER A 29 0.93 -1.81 -2.06
C SER A 29 1.69 -1.43 -3.32
N VAL A 30 3.00 -1.21 -3.23
CA VAL A 30 3.86 -1.00 -4.41
C VAL A 30 3.89 -2.26 -5.29
N TYR A 31 4.07 -3.44 -4.70
CA TYR A 31 4.02 -4.71 -5.44
C TYR A 31 2.70 -4.86 -6.21
N ASN A 32 1.57 -4.62 -5.56
CA ASN A 32 0.24 -4.74 -6.18
C ASN A 32 0.05 -3.73 -7.33
N ALA A 33 0.56 -2.51 -7.18
CA ALA A 33 0.54 -1.52 -8.25
C ALA A 33 1.38 -1.94 -9.47
N LEU A 34 2.57 -2.50 -9.24
CA LEU A 34 3.42 -3.01 -10.33
C LEU A 34 2.79 -4.23 -11.03
N VAL A 35 2.15 -5.12 -10.28
CA VAL A 35 1.36 -6.24 -10.87
C VAL A 35 0.19 -5.71 -11.70
N TYR A 36 -0.50 -4.66 -11.23
CA TYR A 36 -1.58 -4.02 -11.97
C TYR A 36 -1.12 -3.42 -13.29
N LEU A 37 0.08 -2.86 -13.32
CA LEU A 37 0.70 -2.29 -14.53
C LEU A 37 1.29 -3.34 -15.48
N GLY A 38 1.34 -4.63 -15.08
CA GLY A 38 1.95 -5.68 -15.89
C GLY A 38 3.48 -5.71 -15.85
N ILE A 39 4.10 -5.03 -14.88
CA ILE A 39 5.55 -4.97 -14.67
C ILE A 39 5.93 -5.52 -13.28
N PRO A 40 5.53 -6.75 -12.93
CA PRO A 40 5.77 -7.30 -11.58
C PRO A 40 7.27 -7.36 -11.28
N GLN A 41 7.62 -7.07 -10.03
CA GLN A 41 8.97 -7.18 -9.49
C GLN A 41 8.99 -8.14 -8.30
N PRO A 42 10.10 -8.81 -8.02
CA PRO A 42 10.23 -9.61 -6.82
C PRO A 42 9.98 -8.76 -5.56
N ILE A 43 9.13 -9.24 -4.65
CA ILE A 43 8.72 -8.47 -3.48
C ILE A 43 9.89 -8.16 -2.53
N ASN A 44 10.89 -9.04 -2.46
CA ASN A 44 12.12 -8.83 -1.70
C ASN A 44 12.96 -7.67 -2.26
N GLU A 45 12.97 -7.43 -3.56
CA GLU A 45 13.66 -6.28 -4.16
C GLU A 45 12.96 -4.97 -3.81
N ILE A 46 11.62 -4.97 -3.84
CA ILE A 46 10.83 -3.80 -3.42
C ILE A 46 11.08 -3.50 -1.94
N ALA A 47 11.06 -4.54 -1.10
CA ALA A 47 11.33 -4.42 0.33
C ALA A 47 12.74 -3.85 0.57
N LEU A 48 13.77 -4.42 -0.05
CA LEU A 48 15.15 -3.97 0.06
C LEU A 48 15.34 -2.51 -0.37
N PHE A 49 14.67 -2.10 -1.46
CA PHE A 49 14.72 -0.71 -1.89
C PHE A 49 14.06 0.23 -0.89
N LEU A 50 12.88 -0.12 -0.37
CA LEU A 50 12.11 0.69 0.58
C LEU A 50 12.75 0.73 1.98
N GLU A 51 13.61 -0.24 2.34
CA GLU A 51 14.38 -0.21 3.58
C GLU A 51 15.22 1.07 3.77
N ARG A 52 15.63 1.72 2.69
CA ARG A 52 16.34 3.01 2.72
C ARG A 52 15.51 4.15 3.33
N TYR A 53 14.20 4.01 3.32
CA TYR A 53 13.24 5.01 3.78
C TYR A 53 12.50 4.59 5.05
N ARG A 54 13.09 3.65 5.80
CA ARG A 54 12.54 3.14 7.05
C ARG A 54 12.30 4.25 8.08
N VAL A 55 11.21 4.11 8.82
CA VAL A 55 10.90 4.97 9.96
C VAL A 55 11.18 4.18 11.24
N LEU A 56 11.97 4.76 12.14
CA LEU A 56 12.41 4.13 13.39
C LEU A 56 12.94 2.69 13.18
N MET A 57 13.97 2.57 12.35
CA MET A 57 14.62 1.30 11.99
C MET A 57 13.66 0.23 11.40
N GLY A 58 12.53 0.66 10.85
CA GLY A 58 11.54 -0.20 10.21
C GLY A 58 10.39 -0.65 11.11
N VAL A 59 10.37 -0.25 12.39
CA VAL A 59 9.24 -0.56 13.29
C VAL A 59 7.93 0.02 12.76
N PHE A 60 7.97 1.19 12.12
CA PHE A 60 6.81 1.84 11.50
C PHE A 60 6.78 1.73 9.96
N GLY A 61 7.39 0.67 9.41
CA GLY A 61 7.46 0.49 7.97
C GLY A 61 8.37 1.52 7.29
N CYS A 62 8.00 1.98 6.11
CA CYS A 62 8.67 3.09 5.44
C CYS A 62 7.79 4.35 5.43
N SER A 63 8.41 5.48 5.10
CA SER A 63 7.67 6.73 4.97
C SER A 63 6.68 6.68 3.80
N PRO A 64 5.36 6.89 4.02
CA PRO A 64 4.36 6.92 2.94
C PRO A 64 4.67 7.95 1.86
N TYR A 65 5.40 9.01 2.21
CA TYR A 65 5.79 10.07 1.27
C TYR A 65 6.90 9.66 0.30
N LYS A 66 7.53 8.49 0.52
CA LYS A 66 8.66 7.99 -0.29
C LYS A 66 8.28 6.84 -1.23
N LEU A 67 7.01 6.40 -1.24
CA LEU A 67 6.56 5.32 -2.13
C LEU A 67 6.75 5.67 -3.62
N GLY A 68 6.62 6.95 -3.98
CA GLY A 68 6.90 7.41 -5.33
C GLY A 68 8.32 7.07 -5.81
N ARG A 69 9.31 7.04 -4.90
CA ARG A 69 10.68 6.64 -5.25
C ARG A 69 10.78 5.18 -5.67
N ALA A 70 10.00 4.30 -5.04
CA ALA A 70 9.95 2.90 -5.45
C ALA A 70 9.19 2.75 -6.78
N LEU A 71 8.07 3.42 -6.95
CA LEU A 71 7.32 3.42 -8.20
C LEU A 71 8.20 3.88 -9.37
N GLU A 72 8.91 5.00 -9.22
CA GLU A 72 9.86 5.53 -10.20
C GLU A 72 10.99 4.53 -10.49
N LYS A 73 11.62 3.97 -9.45
CA LYS A 73 12.71 2.98 -9.56
C LYS A 73 12.31 1.78 -10.41
N PHE A 74 11.08 1.32 -10.27
CA PHE A 74 10.57 0.13 -10.97
C PHE A 74 9.77 0.46 -12.24
N GLY A 75 9.87 1.69 -12.75
CA GLY A 75 9.34 2.08 -14.05
C GLY A 75 7.83 2.31 -14.09
N ALA A 76 7.18 2.50 -12.93
CA ALA A 76 5.78 2.84 -12.89
C ALA A 76 5.53 4.33 -13.17
N HIS A 77 4.58 4.63 -14.02
CA HIS A 77 4.08 6.00 -14.18
C HIS A 77 3.04 6.31 -13.11
N PHE A 78 3.23 7.42 -12.42
CA PHE A 78 2.34 7.84 -11.32
C PHE A 78 2.31 9.35 -11.15
N GLU A 79 1.28 9.82 -10.47
CA GLU A 79 1.13 11.20 -10.03
C GLU A 79 0.87 11.24 -8.52
N LYS A 80 1.56 12.11 -7.80
CA LYS A 80 1.32 12.32 -6.38
C LYS A 80 0.22 13.36 -6.20
N LEU A 81 -0.85 12.98 -5.51
CA LEU A 81 -2.04 13.79 -5.30
C LEU A 81 -2.20 14.15 -3.82
N ARG A 82 -3.03 15.17 -3.56
CA ARG A 82 -3.50 15.49 -2.20
C ARG A 82 -4.72 14.68 -1.80
N GLU A 83 -5.55 14.34 -2.77
CA GLU A 83 -6.79 13.56 -2.61
C GLU A 83 -6.91 12.55 -3.75
N VAL A 84 -7.71 11.50 -3.54
CA VAL A 84 -7.85 10.42 -4.53
C VAL A 84 -8.54 10.89 -5.82
N GLY A 85 -9.53 11.79 -5.71
CA GLY A 85 -10.30 12.27 -6.85
C GLY A 85 -10.91 11.12 -7.68
N ASP A 86 -10.84 11.25 -9.01
CA ASP A 86 -11.35 10.27 -9.99
C ASP A 86 -10.31 9.22 -10.41
N SER A 87 -9.26 9.03 -9.61
CA SER A 87 -8.20 8.07 -9.94
C SER A 87 -8.76 6.65 -10.11
N GLU A 88 -8.47 6.03 -11.25
CA GLU A 88 -8.88 4.64 -11.53
C GLU A 88 -8.11 3.64 -10.66
N ALA A 89 -6.79 3.80 -10.58
CA ALA A 89 -5.94 2.98 -9.74
C ALA A 89 -5.03 3.88 -8.89
N PHE A 90 -4.87 3.54 -7.60
CA PHE A 90 -4.11 4.39 -6.70
C PHE A 90 -3.60 3.63 -5.47
N ILE A 91 -2.50 4.12 -4.90
CA ILE A 91 -2.05 3.77 -3.56
C ILE A 91 -2.50 4.88 -2.62
N VAL A 92 -3.07 4.51 -1.48
CA VAL A 92 -3.46 5.46 -0.44
C VAL A 92 -2.96 5.01 0.92
N SER A 93 -2.33 5.93 1.65
CA SER A 93 -1.91 5.76 3.05
C SER A 93 -2.79 6.59 3.96
N PHE A 94 -3.21 6.03 5.06
CA PHE A 94 -4.15 6.65 5.99
C PHE A 94 -3.95 6.16 7.42
N TRP A 95 -4.44 6.94 8.38
CA TRP A 95 -4.43 6.55 9.78
C TRP A 95 -5.50 5.52 10.08
N THR A 96 -5.11 4.40 10.72
CA THR A 96 -6.02 3.40 11.28
C THR A 96 -6.07 3.51 12.81
N GLY A 97 -7.10 2.91 13.41
CA GLY A 97 -7.23 2.87 14.87
C GLY A 97 -7.85 4.11 15.51
N ARG A 98 -8.03 4.05 16.82
CA ARG A 98 -8.63 5.09 17.64
C ARG A 98 -7.57 5.74 18.54
N ARG A 99 -7.58 7.07 18.55
CA ARG A 99 -6.91 8.06 19.41
C ARG A 99 -5.51 7.72 19.99
N PHE A 100 -5.31 6.62 20.73
CA PHE A 100 -4.04 6.27 21.38
C PHE A 100 -3.32 5.07 20.76
N MET A 101 -3.97 4.32 19.87
CA MET A 101 -3.43 3.17 19.16
C MET A 101 -3.63 3.32 17.65
N SER A 102 -3.22 4.46 17.11
CA SER A 102 -3.30 4.69 15.68
C SER A 102 -2.01 4.24 15.00
N SER A 103 -2.15 3.57 13.88
CA SER A 103 -1.06 3.20 12.97
C SER A 103 -1.37 3.71 11.56
N ILE A 104 -0.35 3.79 10.74
CA ILE A 104 -0.53 4.08 9.32
C ILE A 104 -0.74 2.75 8.60
N HIS A 105 -1.74 2.70 7.75
CA HIS A 105 -1.94 1.60 6.82
C HIS A 105 -1.91 2.11 5.39
N THR A 106 -1.35 1.32 4.50
CA THR A 106 -1.25 1.63 3.07
C THR A 106 -1.87 0.51 2.27
N VAL A 107 -2.72 0.85 1.33
CA VAL A 107 -3.42 -0.09 0.46
C VAL A 107 -3.31 0.32 -1.01
N PHE A 108 -3.37 -0.67 -1.89
CA PHE A 108 -3.57 -0.45 -3.32
C PHE A 108 -5.04 -0.63 -3.66
N CYS A 109 -5.58 0.28 -4.45
CA CYS A 109 -7.00 0.32 -4.81
C CYS A 109 -7.19 0.42 -6.31
N VAL A 110 -8.26 -0.18 -6.80
CA VAL A 110 -8.73 -0.04 -8.19
C VAL A 110 -10.22 0.29 -8.17
N ARG A 111 -10.58 1.41 -8.80
CA ARG A 111 -11.98 1.82 -8.98
C ARG A 111 -12.62 1.01 -10.11
N THR A 112 -13.84 0.57 -9.90
CA THR A 112 -14.65 -0.17 -10.88
C THR A 112 -16.09 0.36 -10.85
N HIS A 113 -16.91 -0.04 -11.81
CA HIS A 113 -18.35 0.31 -11.81
C HIS A 113 -19.08 -0.14 -10.53
N GLY A 114 -18.63 -1.25 -9.91
CA GLY A 114 -19.24 -1.79 -8.69
C GLY A 114 -18.67 -1.23 -7.39
N GLY A 115 -17.71 -0.30 -7.44
CA GLY A 115 -17.06 0.26 -6.25
C GLY A 115 -15.54 0.24 -6.34
N ILE A 116 -14.89 0.27 -5.19
CA ILE A 116 -13.43 0.33 -5.05
C ILE A 116 -12.94 -1.01 -4.55
N LYS A 117 -12.15 -1.72 -5.36
CA LYS A 117 -11.43 -2.93 -4.96
C LYS A 117 -10.21 -2.51 -4.15
N VAL A 118 -10.12 -2.98 -2.91
CA VAL A 118 -9.05 -2.65 -1.96
C VAL A 118 -8.23 -3.91 -1.70
N TYR A 119 -6.96 -3.87 -2.05
CA TYR A 119 -6.01 -4.96 -1.85
C TYR A 119 -5.22 -4.75 -0.57
N ASN A 120 -5.03 -5.85 0.18
CA ASN A 120 -4.34 -5.86 1.47
C ASN A 120 -4.98 -4.94 2.53
N ARG A 121 -6.31 -4.86 2.56
CA ARG A 121 -7.02 -4.04 3.53
C ARG A 121 -6.83 -4.55 4.97
N TYR A 122 -6.81 -5.85 5.15
CA TYR A 122 -6.68 -6.52 6.45
C TYR A 122 -5.53 -7.52 6.45
N ASN A 123 -4.79 -7.58 7.57
CA ASN A 123 -3.62 -8.45 7.69
C ASN A 123 -3.92 -9.94 7.52
N ASN A 124 -5.07 -10.38 7.98
CA ASN A 124 -5.45 -11.81 8.03
C ASN A 124 -6.60 -12.14 7.05
N CYS A 125 -6.80 -11.35 6.02
CA CYS A 125 -7.83 -11.60 5.01
C CYS A 125 -7.18 -11.90 3.65
N PRO A 126 -7.34 -13.12 3.09
CA PRO A 126 -6.69 -13.50 1.84
C PRO A 126 -7.35 -12.90 0.60
N THR A 127 -8.51 -12.26 0.75
CA THR A 127 -9.29 -11.71 -0.36
C THR A 127 -9.27 -10.19 -0.38
N MET A 128 -9.34 -9.61 -1.58
CA MET A 128 -9.57 -8.17 -1.74
C MET A 128 -10.95 -7.80 -1.19
N GLN A 129 -11.09 -6.57 -0.73
CA GLN A 129 -12.36 -6.04 -0.25
C GLN A 129 -12.99 -5.11 -1.28
N LEU A 130 -14.30 -5.18 -1.45
CA LEU A 130 -15.05 -4.24 -2.27
C LEU A 130 -15.70 -3.19 -1.36
N CYS A 131 -15.28 -1.95 -1.50
CA CYS A 131 -15.82 -0.79 -0.79
C CYS A 131 -16.68 0.05 -1.72
N ARG A 132 -17.76 0.66 -1.23
CA ARG A 132 -18.62 1.50 -2.05
C ARG A 132 -18.05 2.90 -2.24
N THR A 133 -17.45 3.44 -1.19
CA THR A 133 -16.96 4.82 -1.13
C THR A 133 -15.52 4.89 -0.61
N MET A 134 -14.88 6.03 -0.79
CA MET A 134 -13.57 6.28 -0.15
C MET A 134 -13.66 6.35 1.37
N GLU A 135 -14.80 6.76 1.92
CA GLU A 135 -15.03 6.75 3.37
C GLU A 135 -15.01 5.32 3.92
N ASP A 136 -15.50 4.34 3.16
CA ASP A 136 -15.39 2.92 3.54
C ASP A 136 -13.94 2.43 3.53
N VAL A 137 -13.07 3.04 2.72
CA VAL A 137 -11.63 2.67 2.64
C VAL A 137 -10.83 3.30 3.77
N ILE A 138 -10.91 4.62 3.94
CA ILE A 138 -10.01 5.39 4.83
C ILE A 138 -10.72 5.98 6.06
N GLY A 139 -12.04 5.78 6.18
CA GLY A 139 -12.85 6.46 7.20
C GLY A 139 -13.04 7.94 6.89
N LYS A 140 -13.46 8.71 7.89
CA LYS A 140 -13.65 10.19 7.78
C LYS A 140 -12.35 10.98 7.86
N LYS A 141 -11.21 10.32 7.72
CA LYS A 141 -9.89 10.94 7.85
C LYS A 141 -9.37 11.37 6.48
N ARG A 142 -8.51 12.39 6.47
CA ARG A 142 -7.76 12.75 5.26
C ARG A 142 -6.66 11.72 4.99
N PRO A 143 -6.37 11.43 3.72
CA PRO A 143 -5.25 10.59 3.36
C PRO A 143 -3.92 11.28 3.75
N ILE A 144 -2.92 10.46 4.13
CA ILE A 144 -1.55 10.93 4.42
C ILE A 144 -0.78 11.12 3.12
N ALA A 145 -0.91 10.15 2.20
CA ALA A 145 -0.30 10.19 0.89
C ALA A 145 -1.18 9.46 -0.13
N VAL A 146 -1.24 9.98 -1.34
CA VAL A 146 -1.97 9.39 -2.47
C VAL A 146 -1.06 9.37 -3.69
N TYR A 147 -1.01 8.23 -4.36
CA TYR A 147 -0.31 8.05 -5.63
C TYR A 147 -1.28 7.45 -6.64
N ARG A 148 -1.69 8.26 -7.63
CA ARG A 148 -2.42 7.79 -8.79
C ARG A 148 -1.49 6.95 -9.65
N ILE A 149 -1.91 5.75 -10.01
CA ILE A 149 -1.16 4.85 -10.88
C ILE A 149 -1.70 5.01 -12.30
N ILE A 150 -0.82 5.29 -13.23
CA ILE A 150 -1.18 5.61 -14.62
C ILE A 150 -0.75 4.43 -15.49
N LYS A 151 -1.71 3.80 -16.17
CA LYS A 151 -1.40 2.85 -17.23
C LYS A 151 -0.81 3.57 -18.43
N PRO A 152 0.23 2.98 -19.08
CA PRO A 152 0.77 3.51 -20.32
C PRO A 152 -0.25 3.49 -21.45
#